data_8742776ed2794111a4d2b0dc8b4e05bc
#
_entry.id   8742776ed2794111a4d2b0dc8b4e05bc
#
_cell.length_a   1.000
_cell.length_b   1.000
_cell.length_c   1.000
_cell.angle_alpha   90.00
_cell.angle_beta   90.00
_cell.angle_gamma   90.00
#
_symmetry.space_group_name_H-M   'P 1'
#
loop_
_entity.id
_entity.type
_entity.pdbx_description
1 polymer ?
#
loop_
_entity_poly.entity_id
_entity_poly.type
_entity_poly.pdbx_seq_one_letter_code
_entity_poly.pdbx_strand_id
1 'polypeptide(L)'
;LGEAIAVSRADLAGEADPRVVHASLASFINDLRMVTPDVTLQRKAIFRAYAMLSTNDPATAKANQWFNNSEASSPFKRAETQTVNVEIISVIPQSPETWQVDWLEKVHDRQGHLVEPPFKMRALLRVYHKPTTSSTTEEQIRNNPLGIYVQDFSWSKQT
;
A
#
# COMPACT_ATOMS: atom_id res chain seq x y z
N LEU A 1 8.73 -36.48 12.17
CA LEU A 1 7.46 -35.79 12.36
C LEU A 1 7.65 -34.28 12.63
N GLY A 2 8.63 -33.93 13.48
CA GLY A 2 8.90 -32.51 13.79
C GLY A 2 9.39 -31.74 12.58
N GLU A 3 10.24 -32.33 11.76
CA GLU A 3 10.76 -31.72 10.56
C GLU A 3 9.67 -31.52 9.52
N ALA A 4 8.80 -32.51 9.31
CA ALA A 4 7.68 -32.39 8.38
C ALA A 4 6.69 -31.30 8.81
N ILE A 5 6.42 -31.18 10.11
CA ILE A 5 5.56 -30.14 10.65
C ILE A 5 6.21 -28.77 10.50
N ALA A 6 7.52 -28.67 10.76
CA ALA A 6 8.26 -27.40 10.63
C ALA A 6 8.29 -26.92 9.19
N VAL A 7 8.54 -27.81 8.22
CA VAL A 7 8.53 -27.47 6.79
C VAL A 7 7.13 -27.03 6.36
N SER A 8 6.09 -27.76 6.78
CA SER A 8 4.71 -27.41 6.47
C SER A 8 4.32 -26.04 7.04
N ARG A 9 4.76 -25.74 8.27
CA ARG A 9 4.51 -24.43 8.89
C ARG A 9 5.31 -23.32 8.20
N ALA A 10 6.53 -23.61 7.77
CA ALA A 10 7.34 -22.64 7.02
C ALA A 10 6.69 -22.33 5.69
N ASP A 11 6.15 -23.34 4.99
CA ASP A 11 5.42 -23.13 3.74
C ASP A 11 4.15 -22.33 3.97
N LEU A 12 3.41 -22.62 5.03
CA LEU A 12 2.21 -21.86 5.39
C LEU A 12 2.54 -20.44 5.84
N ALA A 13 3.68 -20.26 6.50
CA ALA A 13 4.15 -18.92 6.86
C ALA A 13 4.61 -18.12 5.63
N GLY A 14 5.11 -18.84 4.60
CA GLY A 14 5.43 -18.22 3.31
C GLY A 14 4.19 -17.82 2.52
N GLU A 15 3.04 -18.46 2.80
CA GLU A 15 1.75 -18.12 2.24
C GLU A 15 0.96 -17.36 3.31
N ALA A 16 0.97 -16.06 3.21
CA ALA A 16 0.28 -15.22 4.17
C ALA A 16 -1.23 -15.50 4.17
N ASP A 17 -1.85 -15.41 5.34
CA ASP A 17 -3.31 -15.49 5.47
C ASP A 17 -3.94 -14.46 4.53
N PRO A 18 -4.88 -14.86 3.66
CA PRO A 18 -5.54 -13.94 2.73
C PRO A 18 -6.18 -12.73 3.41
N ARG A 19 -6.67 -12.88 4.64
CA ARG A 19 -7.25 -11.75 5.37
C ARG A 19 -6.19 -10.72 5.75
N VAL A 20 -4.99 -11.17 6.04
CA VAL A 20 -3.86 -10.30 6.36
C VAL A 20 -3.39 -9.58 5.10
N VAL A 21 -3.28 -10.29 3.99
CA VAL A 21 -2.93 -9.67 2.70
C VAL A 21 -3.97 -8.62 2.33
N HIS A 22 -5.25 -8.96 2.46
CA HIS A 22 -6.36 -8.04 2.20
C HIS A 22 -6.17 -6.72 2.98
N ALA A 23 -6.01 -6.82 4.30
CA ALA A 23 -5.86 -5.65 5.16
C ALA A 23 -4.59 -4.86 4.82
N SER A 24 -3.49 -5.55 4.55
CA SER A 24 -2.21 -4.92 4.21
C SER A 24 -2.29 -4.15 2.90
N LEU A 25 -2.92 -4.71 1.88
CA LEU A 25 -3.04 -4.05 0.59
C LEU A 25 -4.02 -2.88 0.62
N ALA A 26 -5.12 -2.99 1.37
CA ALA A 26 -6.03 -1.88 1.58
C ALA A 26 -5.30 -0.70 2.23
N SER A 27 -4.51 -0.98 3.27
CA SER A 27 -3.70 0.03 3.94
C SER A 27 -2.64 0.62 3.02
N PHE A 28 -1.96 -0.21 2.23
CA PHE A 28 -0.94 0.23 1.29
C PHE A 28 -1.48 1.24 0.27
N ILE A 29 -2.61 0.93 -0.35
CA ILE A 29 -3.25 1.83 -1.31
C ILE A 29 -3.67 3.13 -0.63
N ASN A 30 -4.30 3.05 0.53
CA ASN A 30 -4.68 4.24 1.28
C ASN A 30 -3.46 5.12 1.57
N ASP A 31 -2.38 4.51 2.05
CA ASP A 31 -1.18 5.23 2.47
C ASP A 31 -0.45 5.88 1.29
N LEU A 32 -0.52 5.28 0.10
CA LEU A 32 0.06 5.87 -1.10
C LEU A 32 -0.78 7.02 -1.67
N ARG A 33 -2.09 6.93 -1.56
CA ARG A 33 -2.99 7.82 -2.31
C ARG A 33 -3.62 8.92 -1.48
N MET A 34 -3.73 8.77 -0.16
CA MET A 34 -4.33 9.79 0.69
C MET A 34 -3.51 11.08 0.69
N VAL A 35 -4.19 12.20 0.78
CA VAL A 35 -3.55 13.51 0.94
C VAL A 35 -4.25 14.25 2.07
N THR A 36 -3.47 14.64 3.08
CA THR A 36 -3.97 15.34 4.26
C THR A 36 -3.08 16.55 4.57
N PRO A 37 -3.64 17.67 5.04
CA PRO A 37 -2.84 18.79 5.50
C PRO A 37 -2.09 18.52 6.81
N ASP A 38 -2.46 17.45 7.52
CA ASP A 38 -1.75 17.04 8.74
C ASP A 38 -0.43 16.36 8.33
N VAL A 39 0.66 17.07 8.47
CA VAL A 39 1.99 16.62 8.05
C VAL A 39 2.42 15.37 8.81
N THR A 40 2.06 15.27 10.09
CA THR A 40 2.42 14.09 10.90
C THR A 40 1.70 12.84 10.39
N LEU A 41 0.40 12.94 10.11
CA LEU A 41 -0.36 11.82 9.55
C LEU A 41 0.14 11.44 8.17
N GLN A 42 0.47 12.44 7.34
CA GLN A 42 0.99 12.18 6.00
C GLN A 42 2.31 11.41 6.06
N ARG A 43 3.22 11.82 6.94
CA ARG A 43 4.50 11.13 7.10
C ARG A 43 4.33 9.70 7.60
N LYS A 44 3.43 9.49 8.56
CA LYS A 44 3.15 8.15 9.07
C LYS A 44 2.63 7.23 7.97
N ALA A 45 1.74 7.73 7.12
CA ALA A 45 1.21 6.98 5.99
C ALA A 45 2.34 6.57 5.03
N ILE A 46 3.21 7.52 4.69
CA ILE A 46 4.35 7.26 3.80
C ILE A 46 5.28 6.20 4.40
N PHE A 47 5.60 6.31 5.68
CA PHE A 47 6.46 5.33 6.35
C PHE A 47 5.84 3.93 6.36
N ARG A 48 4.53 3.83 6.59
CA ARG A 48 3.84 2.52 6.52
C ARG A 48 3.90 1.93 5.12
N ALA A 49 3.70 2.75 4.09
CA ALA A 49 3.79 2.29 2.71
C ALA A 49 5.20 1.76 2.41
N TYR A 50 6.23 2.51 2.77
CA TYR A 50 7.62 2.08 2.53
C TYR A 50 8.01 0.85 3.33
N ALA A 51 7.39 0.61 4.47
CA ALA A 51 7.64 -0.61 5.24
C ALA A 51 7.21 -1.88 4.50
N MET A 52 6.36 -1.75 3.48
CA MET A 52 5.93 -2.85 2.61
C MET A 52 6.73 -2.92 1.30
N LEU A 53 7.80 -2.14 1.18
CA LEU A 53 8.63 -2.08 -0.03
C LEU A 53 10.05 -2.51 0.27
N SER A 54 10.63 -3.26 -0.67
CA SER A 54 12.04 -3.66 -0.59
C SER A 54 12.85 -2.89 -1.62
N THR A 55 14.09 -2.55 -1.27
CA THR A 55 14.95 -1.62 -2.02
C THR A 55 15.08 -1.96 -3.52
N ASN A 56 15.15 -3.24 -3.86
CA ASN A 56 15.42 -3.67 -5.22
C ASN A 56 14.16 -4.00 -6.03
N ASP A 57 12.99 -3.87 -5.41
CA ASP A 57 11.74 -4.21 -6.12
C ASP A 57 11.26 -3.05 -6.99
N PRO A 58 10.63 -3.33 -8.14
CA PRO A 58 10.08 -2.29 -9.01
C PRO A 58 9.09 -1.36 -8.32
N ALA A 59 8.32 -1.87 -7.35
CA ALA A 59 7.36 -1.07 -6.62
C ALA A 59 8.01 0.10 -5.89
N THR A 60 9.22 -0.08 -5.39
CA THR A 60 9.94 0.97 -4.65
C THR A 60 10.25 2.15 -5.55
N ALA A 61 10.74 1.89 -6.76
CA ALA A 61 11.00 2.95 -7.74
C ALA A 61 9.71 3.68 -8.13
N LYS A 62 8.62 2.94 -8.31
CA LYS A 62 7.31 3.51 -8.65
C LYS A 62 6.77 4.40 -7.51
N ALA A 63 6.92 3.97 -6.27
CA ALA A 63 6.51 4.77 -5.11
C ALA A 63 7.36 6.05 -5.02
N ASN A 64 8.66 5.95 -5.24
CA ASN A 64 9.54 7.11 -5.24
C ASN A 64 9.14 8.11 -6.32
N GLN A 65 8.83 7.64 -7.52
CA GLN A 65 8.35 8.50 -8.59
C GLN A 65 7.02 9.16 -8.23
N TRP A 66 6.10 8.39 -7.67
CA TRP A 66 4.80 8.89 -7.28
C TRP A 66 4.91 10.04 -6.28
N PHE A 67 5.73 9.87 -5.24
CA PHE A 67 5.86 10.88 -4.19
C PHE A 67 6.69 12.09 -4.60
N ASN A 68 7.61 11.97 -5.56
CA ASN A 68 8.62 13.00 -5.83
C ASN A 68 8.63 13.55 -7.25
N ASN A 69 7.90 12.94 -8.19
CA ASN A 69 8.08 13.22 -9.61
C ASN A 69 7.42 14.52 -10.07
N SER A 70 6.36 14.97 -9.40
CA SER A 70 5.68 16.21 -9.79
C SER A 70 4.94 16.81 -8.60
N GLU A 71 4.62 18.11 -8.71
CA GLU A 71 3.79 18.78 -7.71
C GLU A 71 2.40 18.17 -7.63
N ALA A 72 1.91 17.62 -8.75
CA ALA A 72 0.57 17.01 -8.80
C ALA A 72 0.50 15.68 -8.03
N SER A 73 1.63 14.97 -7.86
CA SER A 73 1.66 13.68 -7.17
C SER A 73 2.26 13.75 -5.76
N SER A 74 3.02 14.80 -5.44
CA SER A 74 3.55 14.97 -4.08
C SER A 74 2.42 15.28 -3.11
N PRO A 75 2.20 14.45 -2.08
CA PRO A 75 1.10 14.68 -1.14
C PRO A 75 1.27 15.97 -0.34
N PHE A 76 2.49 16.34 0.00
CA PHE A 76 2.74 17.59 0.74
C PHE A 76 2.40 18.81 -0.10
N LYS A 77 2.70 18.76 -1.38
CA LYS A 77 2.39 19.87 -2.30
C LYS A 77 0.89 19.92 -2.59
N ARG A 78 0.28 18.78 -2.87
CA ARG A 78 -1.17 18.72 -3.11
C ARG A 78 -1.97 19.18 -1.90
N ALA A 79 -1.49 18.90 -0.70
CA ALA A 79 -2.18 19.28 0.53
C ALA A 79 -2.33 20.80 0.71
N GLU A 80 -1.56 21.59 -0.01
CA GLU A 80 -1.71 23.05 0.00
C GLU A 80 -3.07 23.50 -0.55
N THR A 81 -3.62 22.72 -1.50
CA THR A 81 -4.86 23.08 -2.19
C THR A 81 -5.96 22.03 -2.12
N GLN A 82 -5.61 20.78 -1.80
CA GLN A 82 -6.53 19.64 -1.87
C GLN A 82 -6.33 18.67 -0.73
N THR A 83 -7.40 17.90 -0.47
CA THR A 83 -7.30 16.66 0.32
C THR A 83 -7.83 15.51 -0.52
N VAL A 84 -7.29 14.31 -0.31
CA VAL A 84 -7.74 13.11 -1.02
C VAL A 84 -8.08 12.05 0.01
N ASN A 85 -9.31 11.55 -0.07
CA ASN A 85 -9.77 10.44 0.74
C ASN A 85 -9.90 9.20 -0.15
N VAL A 86 -9.47 8.07 0.37
CA VAL A 86 -9.50 6.78 -0.31
C VAL A 86 -10.53 5.90 0.39
N GLU A 87 -11.49 5.38 -0.38
CA GLU A 87 -12.48 4.44 0.12
C GLU A 87 -12.28 3.11 -0.61
N ILE A 88 -11.77 2.11 0.09
CA ILE A 88 -11.52 0.80 -0.49
C ILE A 88 -12.85 0.11 -0.77
N ILE A 89 -13.06 -0.32 -2.01
CA ILE A 89 -14.27 -1.01 -2.44
C ILE A 89 -14.08 -2.52 -2.33
N SER A 90 -12.99 -3.04 -2.90
CA SER A 90 -12.73 -4.48 -2.90
C SER A 90 -11.24 -4.77 -3.00
N VAL A 91 -10.83 -5.90 -2.44
CA VAL A 91 -9.49 -6.43 -2.52
C VAL A 91 -9.65 -7.92 -2.84
N ILE A 92 -9.27 -8.32 -4.05
CA ILE A 92 -9.58 -9.64 -4.58
C ILE A 92 -8.31 -10.29 -5.12
N PRO A 93 -7.98 -11.53 -4.68
CA PRO A 93 -6.86 -12.27 -5.29
C PRO A 93 -7.22 -12.68 -6.72
N GLN A 94 -6.29 -12.45 -7.64
CA GLN A 94 -6.39 -12.91 -9.03
C GLN A 94 -5.60 -14.20 -9.21
N SER A 95 -4.53 -14.34 -8.45
CA SER A 95 -3.68 -15.52 -8.39
C SER A 95 -3.05 -15.54 -6.99
N PRO A 96 -2.27 -16.57 -6.63
CA PRO A 96 -1.62 -16.57 -5.31
C PRO A 96 -0.74 -15.35 -5.04
N GLU A 97 -0.19 -14.74 -6.09
CA GLU A 97 0.76 -13.64 -5.95
C GLU A 97 0.19 -12.29 -6.38
N THR A 98 -0.87 -12.27 -7.18
CA THR A 98 -1.41 -11.05 -7.77
C THR A 98 -2.78 -10.73 -7.20
N TRP A 99 -2.94 -9.51 -6.75
CA TRP A 99 -4.18 -9.02 -6.14
C TRP A 99 -4.67 -7.79 -6.88
N GLN A 100 -5.99 -7.64 -6.92
CA GLN A 100 -6.65 -6.46 -7.47
C GLN A 100 -7.29 -5.67 -6.33
N VAL A 101 -7.03 -4.38 -6.30
CA VAL A 101 -7.65 -3.46 -5.34
C VAL A 101 -8.44 -2.42 -6.13
N ASP A 102 -9.72 -2.29 -5.82
CA ASP A 102 -10.57 -1.23 -6.35
C ASP A 102 -10.91 -0.25 -5.23
N TRP A 103 -10.86 1.03 -5.54
CA TRP A 103 -11.20 2.06 -4.55
C TRP A 103 -11.80 3.28 -5.22
N LEU A 104 -12.47 4.08 -4.40
CA LEU A 104 -13.01 5.37 -4.79
C LEU A 104 -12.11 6.47 -4.26
N GLU A 105 -11.78 7.44 -5.09
CA GLU A 105 -11.07 8.65 -4.64
C GLU A 105 -12.01 9.83 -4.61
N LYS A 106 -11.97 10.54 -3.50
CA LYS A 106 -12.74 11.77 -3.28
C LYS A 106 -11.74 12.89 -3.06
N VAL A 107 -11.70 13.83 -4.00
CA VAL A 107 -10.79 14.97 -3.95
C VAL A 107 -11.59 16.21 -3.55
N HIS A 108 -11.18 16.83 -2.45
CA HIS A 108 -11.83 18.05 -1.93
C HIS A 108 -10.85 19.22 -1.98
N ASP A 109 -11.37 20.41 -2.13
CA ASP A 109 -10.59 21.63 -1.92
C ASP A 109 -10.42 21.89 -0.41
N ARG A 110 -9.73 22.97 -0.07
CA ARG A 110 -9.47 23.30 1.34
C ARG A 110 -10.72 23.77 2.09
N GLN A 111 -11.80 24.07 1.39
CA GLN A 111 -13.09 24.42 1.97
C GLN A 111 -14.01 23.22 2.14
N GLY A 112 -13.57 22.03 1.71
CA GLY A 112 -14.33 20.80 1.84
C GLY A 112 -15.27 20.50 0.67
N HIS A 113 -15.19 21.25 -0.43
CA HIS A 113 -16.00 20.99 -1.61
C HIS A 113 -15.32 19.98 -2.53
N LEU A 114 -16.11 19.10 -3.14
CA LEU A 114 -15.59 18.19 -4.15
C LEU A 114 -15.06 18.97 -5.35
N VAL A 115 -13.82 18.69 -5.73
CA VAL A 115 -13.18 19.27 -6.91
C VAL A 115 -13.73 18.64 -8.18
N GLU A 116 -14.05 17.36 -8.12
CA GLU A 116 -14.63 16.58 -9.22
C GLU A 116 -15.51 15.49 -8.61
N PRO A 117 -16.40 14.84 -9.39
CA PRO A 117 -17.13 13.69 -8.88
C PRO A 117 -16.18 12.60 -8.42
N PRO A 118 -16.51 11.86 -7.35
CA PRO A 118 -15.68 10.73 -6.94
C PRO A 118 -15.46 9.77 -8.09
N PHE A 119 -14.25 9.23 -8.20
CA PHE A 119 -13.89 8.36 -9.31
C PHE A 119 -13.29 7.05 -8.81
N LYS A 120 -13.49 6.00 -9.61
CA LYS A 120 -13.02 4.67 -9.28
C LYS A 120 -11.63 4.44 -9.84
N MET A 121 -10.76 3.90 -9.01
CA MET A 121 -9.41 3.47 -9.36
C MET A 121 -9.27 1.98 -9.18
N ARG A 122 -8.38 1.39 -9.95
CA ARG A 122 -8.01 -0.02 -9.81
C ARG A 122 -6.50 -0.16 -9.84
N ALA A 123 -5.98 -0.98 -8.94
CA ALA A 123 -4.58 -1.38 -8.95
C ALA A 123 -4.45 -2.88 -9.06
N LEU A 124 -3.40 -3.33 -9.73
CA LEU A 124 -2.93 -4.71 -9.68
C LEU A 124 -1.62 -4.70 -8.93
N LEU A 125 -1.51 -5.55 -7.92
CA LEU A 125 -0.34 -5.62 -7.05
C LEU A 125 0.19 -7.04 -7.02
N ARG A 126 1.50 -7.16 -7.18
CA ARG A 126 2.19 -8.43 -6.99
C ARG A 126 2.82 -8.42 -5.61
N VAL A 127 2.52 -9.45 -4.82
CA VAL A 127 2.88 -9.50 -3.41
C VAL A 127 3.67 -10.75 -3.08
N TYR A 128 4.48 -10.66 -2.02
CA TYR A 128 5.17 -11.81 -1.46
C TYR A 128 5.29 -11.64 0.04
N HIS A 129 5.55 -12.74 0.72
CA HIS A 129 5.77 -12.78 2.15
C HIS A 129 7.26 -12.92 2.43
N LYS A 130 7.76 -12.09 3.33
CA LYS A 130 9.15 -12.16 3.78
C LYS A 130 9.14 -12.14 5.30
N PRO A 131 9.51 -13.26 5.95
CA PRO A 131 9.50 -13.30 7.41
C PRO A 131 10.54 -12.36 8.01
N THR A 132 10.31 -11.96 9.25
CA THR A 132 11.27 -11.15 9.99
C THR A 132 12.56 -11.95 10.23
N THR A 133 13.69 -11.24 10.16
CA THR A 133 15.01 -11.81 10.41
C THR A 133 15.71 -10.96 11.47
N SER A 134 16.89 -11.39 11.89
CA SER A 134 17.71 -10.60 12.83
C SER A 134 18.11 -9.23 12.28
N SER A 135 18.08 -9.06 10.96
CA SER A 135 18.41 -7.79 10.30
C SER A 135 17.18 -6.89 10.11
N THR A 136 15.99 -7.36 10.45
CA THR A 136 14.77 -6.56 10.36
C THR A 136 14.77 -5.50 11.46
N THR A 137 14.58 -4.23 11.09
CA THR A 137 14.55 -3.15 12.07
C THR A 137 13.27 -3.18 12.89
N GLU A 138 13.32 -2.57 14.08
CA GLU A 138 12.13 -2.47 14.94
C GLU A 138 11.02 -1.68 14.25
N GLU A 139 11.38 -0.63 13.50
CA GLU A 139 10.43 0.16 12.73
C GLU A 139 9.72 -0.68 11.66
N GLN A 140 10.46 -1.54 10.94
CA GLN A 140 9.88 -2.45 9.96
C GLN A 140 8.94 -3.45 10.63
N ILE A 141 9.33 -3.99 11.78
CA ILE A 141 8.48 -4.91 12.54
C ILE A 141 7.19 -4.21 12.98
N ARG A 142 7.30 -2.97 13.44
CA ARG A 142 6.14 -2.19 13.90
C ARG A 142 5.17 -1.88 12.77
N ASN A 143 5.69 -1.48 11.61
CA ASN A 143 4.86 -1.02 10.48
C ASN A 143 4.45 -2.15 9.54
N ASN A 144 5.16 -3.27 9.57
CA ASN A 144 4.86 -4.44 8.73
C ASN A 144 5.19 -5.72 9.50
N PRO A 145 4.48 -5.97 10.61
CA PRO A 145 4.83 -7.11 11.48
C PRO A 145 4.66 -8.46 10.81
N LEU A 146 3.79 -8.56 9.82
CA LEU A 146 3.48 -9.82 9.16
C LEU A 146 4.26 -10.05 7.88
N GLY A 147 5.11 -9.10 7.50
CA GLY A 147 6.07 -9.28 6.40
C GLY A 147 5.45 -9.41 5.03
N ILE A 148 4.36 -8.69 4.77
CA ILE A 148 3.75 -8.62 3.44
C ILE A 148 4.44 -7.51 2.65
N TYR A 149 4.97 -7.86 1.46
CA TYR A 149 5.68 -6.92 0.61
C TYR A 149 5.01 -6.81 -0.75
N VAL A 150 5.01 -5.61 -1.30
CA VAL A 150 4.55 -5.34 -2.66
C VAL A 150 5.78 -5.33 -3.56
N GLN A 151 5.86 -6.30 -4.47
CA GLN A 151 6.97 -6.39 -5.41
C GLN A 151 6.80 -5.41 -6.56
N ASP A 152 5.58 -5.29 -7.07
CA ASP A 152 5.24 -4.40 -8.17
C ASP A 152 3.77 -4.02 -8.07
N PHE A 153 3.43 -2.88 -8.63
CA PHE A 153 2.04 -2.45 -8.73
C PHE A 153 1.84 -1.55 -9.95
N SER A 154 0.62 -1.51 -10.42
CA SER A 154 0.19 -0.56 -11.43
C SER A 154 -1.24 -0.14 -11.12
N TRP A 155 -1.60 1.07 -11.47
CA TRP A 155 -2.96 1.54 -11.26
C TRP A 155 -3.47 2.35 -12.42
N SER A 156 -4.80 2.41 -12.53
CA SER A 156 -5.46 3.20 -13.57
C SER A 156 -6.84 3.63 -13.10
N LYS A 157 -7.26 4.79 -13.60
CA LYS A 157 -8.60 5.30 -13.39
C LYS A 157 -9.58 4.49 -14.24
N GLN A 158 -10.69 4.06 -13.63
CA GLN A 158 -11.71 3.31 -14.30
C GLN A 158 -12.78 4.25 -14.87
N THR A 159 -13.26 3.94 -16.05
CA THR A 159 -14.31 4.71 -16.71
C THR A 159 -15.69 4.11 -16.48
#